data_4063add4a7f72549c7f7215b5e12c997
#
_entry.id   4063add4a7f72549c7f7215b5e12c997
#
_cell.length_a   1.000
_cell.length_b   1.000
_cell.length_c   1.000
_cell.angle_alpha   90.00
_cell.angle_beta   90.00
_cell.angle_gamma   90.00
#
_symmetry.space_group_name_H-M   'P 1'
#
loop_
_entity.id
_entity.type
_entity.pdbx_description
1 polymer ?
#
loop_
_entity_poly.entity_id
_entity_poly.type
_entity_poly.pdbx_seq_one_letter_code
_entity_poly.pdbx_strand_id
1 'polypeptide(L)'
;MKYYSTRDKNVSLSAAEAVKMGLSRDGGLLTPTRIPQIDRAFLERLIPMEYAQRAAKVMALYLTDYSDEELLTFGRNAYGPAQFDDPIAAPVRKVENGLYCLELWHGPTSAFKDMALQMLPQLLSAALRKTGEKRTACILAATSGDTGKAAMAGFADVPQTCIQVYYPKDGVSPVQERQMVTQEGENVDVRAVIGNFDDAQAGVKRIFSDEAVRAELDKRGYFLSSANSINWGRILPQVVYYISAYCDLVRDGALTMGDKVNFCVPTGNFGDILAAYYAKRMGLPVNRLICASNSNNVLTDFLRTGIYDRNRPFHTTISPSMDILISSNLERLLFDLSGENDAEIRMYMDALGSAGRYQVSDNIKAKLDDAFWGGCCSEEETEKTIRRYWQDHNYLIDPHTAVAAEVLAQYRVASGDETPAVVVSTASPYKFCGSVLTAIGETPCGDGLELLDQLHAVSGVPVPCRLAELKRKSRRFDKTVEKQAMEQAVLDFLK
;
A
#
# COMPACT_ATOMS: atom_id res chain seq x y z
N MET A 1 -9.43 -14.05 17.68
CA MET A 1 -8.90 -12.69 17.69
C MET A 1 -10.06 -11.71 17.68
N LYS A 2 -10.03 -10.67 18.51
CA LYS A 2 -10.97 -9.56 18.46
C LYS A 2 -10.28 -8.32 17.93
N TYR A 3 -11.08 -7.34 17.52
CA TYR A 3 -10.62 -6.06 16.98
C TYR A 3 -11.35 -4.92 17.67
N TYR A 4 -10.64 -3.81 17.89
CA TYR A 4 -11.20 -2.58 18.45
C TYR A 4 -10.79 -1.37 17.62
N SER A 5 -11.38 -0.21 17.92
CA SER A 5 -10.98 1.07 17.33
C SER A 5 -9.77 1.65 18.07
N THR A 6 -8.86 2.30 17.35
CA THR A 6 -7.78 3.10 17.94
C THR A 6 -8.29 4.29 18.76
N ARG A 7 -9.58 4.67 18.60
CA ARG A 7 -10.21 5.79 19.32
C ARG A 7 -11.32 5.37 20.28
N ASP A 8 -11.71 4.08 20.29
CA ASP A 8 -12.68 3.53 21.23
C ASP A 8 -12.43 2.03 21.43
N LYS A 9 -11.84 1.68 22.56
CA LYS A 9 -11.55 0.28 22.95
C LYS A 9 -12.79 -0.53 23.31
N ASN A 10 -13.96 0.10 23.48
CA ASN A 10 -15.22 -0.61 23.74
C ASN A 10 -15.79 -1.26 22.47
N VAL A 11 -15.36 -0.84 21.29
CA VAL A 11 -15.67 -1.52 20.04
C VAL A 11 -15.06 -2.94 20.09
N SER A 12 -15.85 -3.96 19.85
CA SER A 12 -15.41 -5.36 19.88
C SER A 12 -15.97 -6.12 18.67
N LEU A 13 -15.11 -6.34 17.67
CA LEU A 13 -15.46 -6.95 16.39
C LEU A 13 -14.71 -8.26 16.19
N SER A 14 -15.29 -9.17 15.41
CA SER A 14 -14.57 -10.30 14.80
C SER A 14 -13.68 -9.80 13.66
N ALA A 15 -12.80 -10.64 13.13
CA ALA A 15 -11.97 -10.26 11.99
C ALA A 15 -12.81 -9.99 10.73
N ALA A 16 -13.84 -10.81 10.48
CA ALA A 16 -14.75 -10.59 9.37
C ALA A 16 -15.51 -9.27 9.48
N GLU A 17 -16.01 -8.92 10.67
CA GLU A 17 -16.66 -7.64 10.91
C GLU A 17 -15.70 -6.46 10.69
N ALA A 18 -14.44 -6.57 11.15
CA ALA A 18 -13.44 -5.54 10.99
C ALA A 18 -13.07 -5.31 9.50
N VAL A 19 -12.89 -6.38 8.73
CA VAL A 19 -12.63 -6.30 7.28
C VAL A 19 -13.82 -5.69 6.54
N LYS A 20 -15.05 -6.11 6.88
CA LYS A 20 -16.29 -5.57 6.28
C LYS A 20 -16.47 -4.09 6.58
N MET A 21 -16.24 -3.68 7.80
CA MET A 21 -16.42 -2.30 8.25
C MET A 21 -15.34 -1.37 7.68
N GLY A 22 -14.09 -1.83 7.64
CA GLY A 22 -12.93 -1.08 7.11
C GLY A 22 -12.48 0.10 7.98
N LEU A 23 -13.40 0.94 8.41
CA LEU A 23 -13.19 2.10 9.27
C LEU A 23 -14.23 2.07 10.40
N SER A 24 -13.83 2.35 11.63
CA SER A 24 -14.76 2.42 12.76
C SER A 24 -15.69 3.65 12.67
N ARG A 25 -16.88 3.54 13.28
CA ARG A 25 -17.89 4.62 13.26
C ARG A 25 -17.44 5.90 13.95
N ASP A 26 -16.52 5.80 14.90
CA ASP A 26 -15.89 6.91 15.60
C ASP A 26 -14.74 7.58 14.80
N GLY A 27 -14.51 7.09 13.57
CA GLY A 27 -13.43 7.53 12.70
C GLY A 27 -12.05 6.95 13.04
N GLY A 28 -11.95 6.10 14.07
CA GLY A 28 -10.73 5.40 14.45
C GLY A 28 -10.45 4.21 13.53
N LEU A 29 -9.21 3.75 13.53
CA LEU A 29 -8.77 2.63 12.70
C LEU A 29 -8.94 1.31 13.47
N LEU A 30 -9.43 0.28 12.78
CA LEU A 30 -9.58 -1.04 13.38
C LEU A 30 -8.23 -1.74 13.47
N THR A 31 -7.90 -2.28 14.65
CA THR A 31 -6.65 -2.96 14.95
C THR A 31 -6.90 -4.21 15.80
N PRO A 32 -6.08 -5.28 15.71
CA PRO A 32 -6.25 -6.48 16.53
C PRO A 32 -5.97 -6.18 18.01
N THR A 33 -6.68 -6.86 18.91
CA THR A 33 -6.53 -6.70 20.37
C THR A 33 -5.21 -7.25 20.92
N ARG A 34 -4.43 -7.93 20.10
CA ARG A 34 -3.07 -8.40 20.41
C ARG A 34 -2.30 -8.65 19.13
N ILE A 35 -0.99 -8.51 19.19
CA ILE A 35 -0.06 -8.90 18.11
C ILE A 35 0.40 -10.33 18.40
N PRO A 36 0.08 -11.31 17.53
CA PRO A 36 0.52 -12.70 17.70
C PRO A 36 2.04 -12.78 17.70
N GLN A 37 2.59 -13.69 18.52
CA GLN A 37 4.03 -13.94 18.53
C GLN A 37 4.37 -15.12 17.62
N ILE A 38 5.48 -15.02 16.90
CA ILE A 38 6.07 -16.09 16.11
C ILE A 38 7.47 -16.40 16.66
N ASP A 39 7.80 -17.68 16.67
CA ASP A 39 9.09 -18.15 17.12
C ASP A 39 9.96 -18.65 15.94
N ARG A 40 11.18 -19.02 16.25
CA ARG A 40 12.12 -19.58 15.27
C ARG A 40 11.51 -20.81 14.55
N ALA A 41 10.85 -21.70 15.28
CA ALA A 41 10.26 -22.90 14.71
C ALA A 41 9.12 -22.57 13.72
N PHE A 42 8.36 -21.49 13.96
CA PHE A 42 7.35 -21.00 13.01
C PHE A 42 8.03 -20.52 11.71
N LEU A 43 9.08 -19.72 11.80
CA LEU A 43 9.83 -19.24 10.63
C LEU A 43 10.47 -20.39 9.83
N GLU A 44 11.11 -21.36 10.52
CA GLU A 44 11.69 -22.55 9.88
C GLU A 44 10.65 -23.35 9.08
N ARG A 45 9.41 -23.47 9.58
CA ARG A 45 8.32 -24.12 8.82
C ARG A 45 7.90 -23.34 7.58
N LEU A 46 8.01 -22.00 7.58
CA LEU A 46 7.64 -21.18 6.42
C LEU A 46 8.67 -21.24 5.28
N ILE A 47 9.95 -21.50 5.57
CA ILE A 47 11.03 -21.47 4.57
C ILE A 47 10.70 -22.32 3.31
N PRO A 48 10.29 -23.61 3.43
CA PRO A 48 10.01 -24.44 2.27
C PRO A 48 8.66 -24.15 1.59
N MET A 49 7.85 -23.24 2.15
CA MET A 49 6.49 -22.97 1.66
C MET A 49 6.50 -21.96 0.51
N GLU A 50 5.57 -22.12 -0.43
CA GLU A 50 5.24 -21.12 -1.44
C GLU A 50 4.60 -19.88 -0.79
N TYR A 51 4.65 -18.73 -1.48
CA TYR A 51 4.12 -17.46 -0.96
C TYR A 51 2.66 -17.56 -0.51
N ALA A 52 1.79 -18.19 -1.29
CA ALA A 52 0.38 -18.39 -0.94
C ALA A 52 0.18 -19.18 0.37
N GLN A 53 1.03 -20.17 0.62
CA GLN A 53 1.00 -20.96 1.86
C GLN A 53 1.51 -20.14 3.05
N ARG A 54 2.61 -19.38 2.86
CA ARG A 54 3.11 -18.44 3.87
C ARG A 54 2.04 -17.42 4.24
N ALA A 55 1.37 -16.84 3.23
CA ALA A 55 0.28 -15.89 3.42
C ALA A 55 -0.85 -16.49 4.26
N ALA A 56 -1.32 -17.70 3.94
CA ALA A 56 -2.36 -18.37 4.70
C ALA A 56 -1.95 -18.57 6.18
N LYS A 57 -0.72 -19.05 6.43
CA LYS A 57 -0.23 -19.31 7.80
C LYS A 57 -0.05 -18.05 8.63
N VAL A 58 0.47 -16.97 8.04
CA VAL A 58 0.63 -15.69 8.74
C VAL A 58 -0.73 -15.05 9.01
N MET A 59 -1.62 -15.01 8.02
CA MET A 59 -2.94 -14.40 8.17
C MET A 59 -3.83 -15.17 9.15
N ALA A 60 -3.73 -16.50 9.25
CA ALA A 60 -4.47 -17.31 10.21
C ALA A 60 -4.23 -16.90 11.69
N LEU A 61 -3.06 -16.33 12.00
CA LEU A 61 -2.77 -15.83 13.33
C LEU A 61 -3.67 -14.65 13.74
N TYR A 62 -4.19 -13.90 12.78
CA TYR A 62 -5.03 -12.72 12.95
C TYR A 62 -6.51 -12.99 12.62
N LEU A 63 -6.77 -13.74 11.56
CA LEU A 63 -8.10 -13.97 11.00
C LEU A 63 -8.70 -15.28 11.58
N THR A 64 -8.93 -15.32 12.88
CA THR A 64 -9.29 -16.55 13.61
C THR A 64 -10.73 -17.05 13.35
N ASP A 65 -11.53 -16.32 12.61
CA ASP A 65 -12.87 -16.69 12.15
C ASP A 65 -12.89 -17.13 10.66
N TYR A 66 -11.70 -17.22 10.04
CA TYR A 66 -11.51 -17.84 8.74
C TYR A 66 -10.81 -19.20 8.93
N SER A 67 -11.17 -20.19 8.13
CA SER A 67 -10.50 -21.49 8.19
C SER A 67 -9.15 -21.47 7.43
N ASP A 68 -8.25 -22.37 7.81
CA ASP A 68 -6.96 -22.54 7.11
C ASP A 68 -7.16 -22.84 5.62
N GLU A 69 -8.20 -23.61 5.25
CA GLU A 69 -8.55 -23.95 3.88
C GLU A 69 -9.05 -22.72 3.09
N GLU A 70 -9.90 -21.89 3.69
CA GLU A 70 -10.33 -20.62 3.10
C GLU A 70 -9.12 -19.73 2.82
N LEU A 71 -8.26 -19.51 3.82
CA LEU A 71 -7.09 -18.63 3.68
C LEU A 71 -6.08 -19.15 2.64
N LEU A 72 -5.88 -20.47 2.55
CA LEU A 72 -5.04 -21.07 1.53
C LEU A 72 -5.64 -20.88 0.13
N THR A 73 -6.94 -21.06 -0.01
CA THR A 73 -7.66 -20.84 -1.27
C THR A 73 -7.56 -19.37 -1.70
N PHE A 74 -7.76 -18.43 -0.78
CA PHE A 74 -7.61 -16.99 -1.05
C PHE A 74 -6.16 -16.64 -1.42
N GLY A 75 -5.18 -17.24 -0.75
CA GLY A 75 -3.77 -17.06 -1.07
C GLY A 75 -3.44 -17.51 -2.50
N ARG A 76 -3.93 -18.68 -2.91
CA ARG A 76 -3.73 -19.19 -4.27
C ARG A 76 -4.41 -18.32 -5.33
N ASN A 77 -5.63 -17.84 -5.04
CA ASN A 77 -6.35 -16.95 -5.94
C ASN A 77 -5.67 -15.58 -6.06
N ALA A 78 -5.15 -15.05 -4.95
CA ALA A 78 -4.54 -13.73 -4.89
C ALA A 78 -3.11 -13.70 -5.46
N TYR A 79 -2.31 -14.75 -5.22
CA TYR A 79 -0.85 -14.75 -5.48
C TYR A 79 -0.41 -15.83 -6.47
N GLY A 80 -1.36 -16.50 -7.14
CA GLY A 80 -1.07 -17.51 -8.14
C GLY A 80 -0.59 -16.91 -9.47
N PRO A 81 -0.15 -17.79 -10.41
CA PRO A 81 0.42 -17.39 -11.70
C PRO A 81 -0.58 -16.68 -12.63
N ALA A 82 -1.87 -16.75 -12.34
CA ALA A 82 -2.87 -15.95 -13.05
C ALA A 82 -2.79 -14.45 -12.72
N GLN A 83 -2.27 -14.12 -11.54
CA GLN A 83 -2.17 -12.74 -11.04
C GLN A 83 -0.73 -12.21 -11.09
N PHE A 84 0.26 -13.00 -10.68
CA PHE A 84 1.66 -12.59 -10.57
C PHE A 84 2.51 -13.22 -11.66
N ASP A 85 3.40 -12.44 -12.27
CA ASP A 85 4.30 -12.89 -13.34
C ASP A 85 5.61 -13.50 -12.80
N ASP A 86 5.94 -13.29 -11.52
CA ASP A 86 7.01 -14.00 -10.81
C ASP A 86 6.42 -15.12 -9.94
N PRO A 87 6.94 -16.36 -10.01
CA PRO A 87 6.42 -17.49 -9.24
C PRO A 87 6.57 -17.32 -7.71
N ILE A 88 7.45 -16.42 -7.25
CA ILE A 88 7.64 -16.10 -5.83
C ILE A 88 6.67 -15.02 -5.37
N ALA A 89 5.99 -14.34 -6.29
CA ALA A 89 5.09 -13.20 -6.09
C ALA A 89 5.75 -11.95 -5.48
N ALA A 90 6.62 -12.09 -4.48
CA ALA A 90 7.38 -11.01 -3.85
C ALA A 90 8.86 -11.41 -3.71
N PRO A 91 9.61 -11.52 -4.81
CA PRO A 91 10.99 -11.99 -4.77
C PRO A 91 11.94 -10.97 -4.12
N VAL A 92 12.96 -11.50 -3.43
CA VAL A 92 14.09 -10.73 -2.94
C VAL A 92 15.24 -10.85 -3.93
N ARG A 93 15.68 -9.73 -4.49
CA ARG A 93 16.80 -9.67 -5.45
C ARG A 93 18.03 -9.09 -4.78
N LYS A 94 19.17 -9.75 -4.94
CA LYS A 94 20.45 -9.23 -4.47
C LYS A 94 20.91 -8.11 -5.40
N VAL A 95 21.22 -6.94 -4.85
CA VAL A 95 21.83 -5.82 -5.57
C VAL A 95 23.34 -5.89 -5.41
N GLU A 96 23.81 -5.99 -4.17
CA GLU A 96 25.22 -6.19 -3.80
C GLU A 96 25.32 -6.93 -2.46
N ASN A 97 26.51 -7.13 -1.94
CA ASN A 97 26.69 -7.79 -0.64
C ASN A 97 26.04 -6.96 0.48
N GLY A 98 25.12 -7.59 1.23
CA GLY A 98 24.38 -6.95 2.31
C GLY A 98 23.29 -5.95 1.84
N LEU A 99 23.02 -5.88 0.53
CA LEU A 99 21.96 -5.03 -0.02
C LEU A 99 21.04 -5.82 -0.95
N TYR A 100 19.76 -5.79 -0.65
CA TYR A 100 18.71 -6.51 -1.38
C TYR A 100 17.55 -5.59 -1.71
N CYS A 101 16.80 -5.91 -2.79
CA CYS A 101 15.52 -5.30 -3.11
C CYS A 101 14.40 -6.34 -2.98
N LEU A 102 13.33 -5.99 -2.27
CA LEU A 102 12.09 -6.75 -2.22
C LEU A 102 11.15 -6.20 -3.28
N GLU A 103 10.99 -6.94 -4.39
CA GLU A 103 10.17 -6.52 -5.52
C GLU A 103 8.70 -6.88 -5.27
N LEU A 104 7.86 -5.88 -5.06
CA LEU A 104 6.43 -6.04 -4.76
C LEU A 104 5.51 -5.73 -5.95
N TRP A 105 6.05 -5.60 -7.14
CA TRP A 105 5.37 -5.08 -8.32
C TRP A 105 5.11 -6.12 -9.44
N HIS A 106 5.21 -7.40 -9.13
CA HIS A 106 4.94 -8.51 -10.06
C HIS A 106 3.44 -8.82 -10.25
N GLY A 107 2.56 -8.06 -9.61
CA GLY A 107 1.12 -8.21 -9.69
C GLY A 107 0.49 -7.51 -10.92
N PRO A 108 -0.86 -7.60 -11.03
CA PRO A 108 -1.60 -7.15 -12.22
C PRO A 108 -1.43 -5.69 -12.60
N THR A 109 -1.04 -4.83 -11.66
CA THR A 109 -0.92 -3.40 -11.91
C THR A 109 0.50 -2.86 -11.80
N SER A 110 1.46 -3.76 -11.59
CA SER A 110 2.89 -3.46 -11.46
C SER A 110 3.20 -2.48 -10.32
N ALA A 111 2.50 -2.64 -9.18
CA ALA A 111 2.71 -1.88 -7.95
C ALA A 111 2.41 -2.73 -6.71
N PHE A 112 3.09 -2.46 -5.58
CA PHE A 112 2.96 -3.20 -4.32
C PHE A 112 1.51 -3.27 -3.79
N LYS A 113 0.67 -2.35 -4.22
CA LYS A 113 -0.75 -2.30 -3.83
C LYS A 113 -1.49 -3.58 -4.21
N ASP A 114 -1.02 -4.29 -5.25
CA ASP A 114 -1.56 -5.59 -5.66
C ASP A 114 -1.44 -6.63 -4.55
N MET A 115 -0.35 -6.62 -3.76
CA MET A 115 -0.13 -7.57 -2.67
C MET A 115 -1.29 -7.60 -1.67
N ALA A 116 -1.91 -6.45 -1.43
CA ALA A 116 -3.06 -6.36 -0.55
C ALA A 116 -4.40 -6.33 -1.30
N LEU A 117 -4.45 -5.75 -2.50
CA LEU A 117 -5.70 -5.57 -3.24
C LEU A 117 -6.12 -6.79 -4.06
N GLN A 118 -5.25 -7.79 -4.24
CA GLN A 118 -5.68 -9.11 -4.72
C GLN A 118 -6.28 -9.97 -3.58
N MET A 119 -5.85 -9.73 -2.33
CA MET A 119 -6.32 -10.47 -1.16
C MET A 119 -7.58 -9.87 -0.52
N LEU A 120 -7.66 -8.54 -0.37
CA LEU A 120 -8.78 -7.86 0.30
C LEU A 120 -10.15 -8.25 -0.27
N PRO A 121 -10.37 -8.36 -1.59
CA PRO A 121 -11.66 -8.76 -2.14
C PRO A 121 -12.09 -10.16 -1.73
N GLN A 122 -11.14 -11.11 -1.65
CA GLN A 122 -11.38 -12.47 -1.16
C GLN A 122 -11.84 -12.46 0.30
N LEU A 123 -11.11 -11.71 1.14
CA LEU A 123 -11.45 -11.54 2.55
C LEU A 123 -12.80 -10.85 2.73
N LEU A 124 -13.08 -9.79 1.96
CA LEU A 124 -14.33 -9.03 2.06
C LEU A 124 -15.54 -9.88 1.63
N SER A 125 -15.46 -10.55 0.48
CA SER A 125 -16.55 -11.43 0.02
C SER A 125 -16.85 -12.54 1.05
N ALA A 126 -15.82 -13.14 1.65
CA ALA A 126 -16.01 -14.10 2.75
C ALA A 126 -16.58 -13.43 4.01
N ALA A 127 -16.14 -12.21 4.35
CA ALA A 127 -16.67 -11.46 5.49
C ALA A 127 -18.16 -11.17 5.36
N LEU A 128 -18.63 -10.80 4.14
CA LEU A 128 -20.06 -10.59 3.89
C LEU A 128 -20.86 -11.86 4.18
N ARG A 129 -20.41 -13.02 3.71
CA ARG A 129 -21.06 -14.30 3.98
C ARG A 129 -21.05 -14.66 5.47
N LYS A 130 -19.89 -14.53 6.14
CA LYS A 130 -19.72 -14.85 7.57
C LYS A 130 -20.57 -13.97 8.49
N THR A 131 -20.77 -12.71 8.11
CA THR A 131 -21.59 -11.75 8.89
C THR A 131 -23.06 -11.75 8.47
N GLY A 132 -23.47 -12.62 7.53
CA GLY A 132 -24.86 -12.68 7.04
C GLY A 132 -25.30 -11.44 6.27
N GLU A 133 -24.38 -10.62 5.79
CA GLU A 133 -24.70 -9.42 5.00
C GLU A 133 -25.31 -9.83 3.64
N LYS A 134 -26.46 -9.26 3.31
CA LYS A 134 -27.17 -9.56 2.07
C LYS A 134 -26.97 -8.51 0.98
N ARG A 135 -26.60 -7.30 1.39
CA ARG A 135 -26.36 -6.20 0.45
C ARG A 135 -25.03 -6.38 -0.27
N THR A 136 -24.91 -5.76 -1.42
CA THR A 136 -23.66 -5.68 -2.19
C THR A 136 -22.78 -4.54 -1.66
N ALA A 137 -21.51 -4.80 -1.41
CA ALA A 137 -20.53 -3.78 -1.04
C ALA A 137 -20.14 -2.95 -2.28
N CYS A 138 -20.48 -1.68 -2.29
CA CYS A 138 -20.05 -0.73 -3.30
C CYS A 138 -18.77 -0.03 -2.83
N ILE A 139 -17.66 -0.36 -3.47
CA ILE A 139 -16.35 0.24 -3.19
C ILE A 139 -16.24 1.56 -3.95
N LEU A 140 -16.10 2.67 -3.23
CA LEU A 140 -15.81 3.97 -3.85
C LEU A 140 -14.37 4.37 -3.53
N ALA A 141 -13.65 4.79 -4.55
CA ALA A 141 -12.28 5.26 -4.38
C ALA A 141 -11.98 6.47 -5.26
N ALA A 142 -11.33 7.49 -4.67
CA ALA A 142 -10.60 8.51 -5.43
C ALA A 142 -9.14 8.10 -5.50
N THR A 143 -8.50 8.30 -6.65
CA THR A 143 -7.13 7.87 -6.88
C THR A 143 -6.33 8.89 -7.68
N SER A 144 -5.03 8.98 -7.35
CA SER A 144 -4.01 9.62 -8.17
C SER A 144 -3.31 8.65 -9.14
N GLY A 145 -3.90 7.45 -9.35
CA GLY A 145 -3.41 6.43 -10.28
C GLY A 145 -3.43 5.01 -9.70
N ASP A 146 -2.38 4.61 -9.01
CA ASP A 146 -2.10 3.21 -8.66
C ASP A 146 -3.14 2.53 -7.78
N THR A 147 -3.64 3.21 -6.72
CA THR A 147 -4.56 2.58 -5.76
C THR A 147 -5.91 2.24 -6.41
N GLY A 148 -6.45 3.15 -7.21
CA GLY A 148 -7.70 2.91 -7.92
C GLY A 148 -7.58 1.77 -8.91
N LYS A 149 -6.50 1.76 -9.69
CA LYS A 149 -6.25 0.67 -10.66
C LYS A 149 -6.10 -0.68 -9.96
N ALA A 150 -5.30 -0.74 -8.89
CA ALA A 150 -5.10 -1.99 -8.16
C ALA A 150 -6.41 -2.49 -7.50
N ALA A 151 -7.24 -1.56 -6.98
CA ALA A 151 -8.56 -1.90 -6.46
C ALA A 151 -9.50 -2.43 -7.55
N MET A 152 -9.56 -1.77 -8.72
CA MET A 152 -10.38 -2.26 -9.84
C MET A 152 -9.95 -3.67 -10.26
N ALA A 153 -8.65 -3.92 -10.40
CA ALA A 153 -8.14 -5.23 -10.78
C ALA A 153 -8.46 -6.33 -9.76
N GLY A 154 -8.39 -6.00 -8.46
CA GLY A 154 -8.70 -6.94 -7.39
C GLY A 154 -10.18 -7.22 -7.20
N PHE A 155 -11.05 -6.23 -7.38
CA PHE A 155 -12.50 -6.36 -7.21
C PHE A 155 -13.23 -6.79 -8.48
N ALA A 156 -12.56 -6.88 -9.64
CA ALA A 156 -13.17 -7.30 -10.89
C ALA A 156 -13.84 -8.67 -10.73
N ASP A 157 -15.15 -8.71 -10.98
CA ASP A 157 -16.02 -9.90 -10.94
C ASP A 157 -16.04 -10.66 -9.60
N VAL A 158 -15.62 -10.02 -8.50
CA VAL A 158 -15.72 -10.61 -7.15
C VAL A 158 -17.19 -10.57 -6.69
N PRO A 159 -17.74 -11.74 -6.27
CA PRO A 159 -19.14 -11.84 -5.88
C PRO A 159 -19.53 -10.89 -4.74
N GLN A 160 -20.72 -10.32 -4.83
CA GLN A 160 -21.32 -9.42 -3.83
C GLN A 160 -20.51 -8.13 -3.61
N THR A 161 -19.73 -7.73 -4.62
CA THR A 161 -18.99 -6.46 -4.64
C THR A 161 -19.18 -5.73 -5.97
N CYS A 162 -19.08 -4.42 -5.95
CA CYS A 162 -18.88 -3.59 -7.14
C CYS A 162 -17.94 -2.43 -6.78
N ILE A 163 -17.29 -1.86 -7.80
CA ILE A 163 -16.31 -0.80 -7.58
C ILE A 163 -16.48 0.32 -8.59
N GLN A 164 -16.50 1.56 -8.08
CA GLN A 164 -16.41 2.76 -8.90
C GLN A 164 -15.24 3.62 -8.47
N VAL A 165 -14.38 3.96 -9.42
CA VAL A 165 -13.17 4.73 -9.21
C VAL A 165 -13.26 6.09 -9.87
N TYR A 166 -12.82 7.12 -9.15
CA TYR A 166 -12.72 8.48 -9.63
C TYR A 166 -11.26 8.91 -9.69
N TYR A 167 -10.82 9.45 -10.82
CA TYR A 167 -9.49 10.01 -10.98
C TYR A 167 -9.57 11.43 -11.60
N PRO A 168 -8.64 12.34 -11.28
CA PRO A 168 -8.64 13.68 -11.87
C PRO A 168 -8.35 13.58 -13.37
N LYS A 169 -9.19 14.21 -14.18
CA LYS A 169 -8.93 14.32 -15.62
C LYS A 169 -7.60 15.03 -15.83
N ASP A 170 -6.74 14.43 -16.65
CA ASP A 170 -5.38 14.93 -16.94
C ASP A 170 -4.43 14.99 -15.72
N GLY A 171 -4.82 14.36 -14.59
CA GLY A 171 -4.05 14.34 -13.33
C GLY A 171 -3.40 13.01 -12.99
N VAL A 172 -3.35 12.06 -13.93
CA VAL A 172 -2.66 10.75 -13.81
C VAL A 172 -1.76 10.52 -15.01
N SER A 173 -0.74 9.64 -14.88
CA SER A 173 0.10 9.34 -16.03
C SER A 173 -0.68 8.63 -17.15
N PRO A 174 -0.27 8.76 -18.43
CA PRO A 174 -0.95 8.07 -19.54
C PRO A 174 -1.02 6.55 -19.36
N VAL A 175 0.02 5.93 -18.77
CA VAL A 175 0.03 4.50 -18.45
C VAL A 175 -1.02 4.17 -17.38
N GLN A 176 -1.09 4.97 -16.32
CA GLN A 176 -2.09 4.78 -15.26
C GLN A 176 -3.52 4.98 -15.75
N GLU A 177 -3.76 6.03 -16.56
CA GLU A 177 -5.07 6.23 -17.18
C GLU A 177 -5.44 5.03 -18.05
N ARG A 178 -4.51 4.60 -18.94
CA ARG A 178 -4.74 3.46 -19.82
C ARG A 178 -5.06 2.20 -19.04
N GLN A 179 -4.35 1.93 -17.96
CA GLN A 179 -4.65 0.81 -17.07
C GLN A 179 -6.08 0.86 -16.51
N MET A 180 -6.58 2.04 -16.12
CA MET A 180 -7.93 2.18 -15.57
C MET A 180 -9.02 2.07 -16.63
N VAL A 181 -8.89 2.82 -17.73
CA VAL A 181 -9.95 2.90 -18.76
C VAL A 181 -10.07 1.63 -19.61
N THR A 182 -9.13 0.71 -19.51
CA THR A 182 -9.16 -0.61 -20.18
C THR A 182 -9.47 -1.76 -19.22
N GLN A 183 -9.76 -1.47 -17.93
CA GLN A 183 -10.07 -2.51 -16.94
C GLN A 183 -11.27 -3.34 -17.35
N GLU A 184 -11.14 -4.65 -17.27
CA GLU A 184 -12.22 -5.63 -17.50
C GLU A 184 -12.97 -5.90 -16.20
N GLY A 185 -14.15 -6.52 -16.30
CA GLY A 185 -15.06 -6.84 -15.21
C GLY A 185 -16.43 -6.20 -15.38
N GLU A 186 -17.50 -6.91 -15.05
CA GLU A 186 -18.87 -6.44 -15.18
C GLU A 186 -19.31 -5.54 -14.02
N ASN A 187 -18.63 -5.65 -12.89
CA ASN A 187 -18.92 -4.93 -11.64
C ASN A 187 -18.01 -3.72 -11.40
N VAL A 188 -17.31 -3.23 -12.43
CA VAL A 188 -16.37 -2.10 -12.35
C VAL A 188 -16.83 -0.90 -13.16
N ASP A 189 -16.62 0.31 -12.64
CA ASP A 189 -16.81 1.57 -13.36
C ASP A 189 -15.67 2.54 -13.01
N VAL A 190 -15.29 3.39 -13.95
CA VAL A 190 -14.30 4.43 -13.72
C VAL A 190 -14.71 5.73 -14.38
N ARG A 191 -14.50 6.86 -13.72
CA ARG A 191 -14.87 8.19 -14.19
C ARG A 191 -13.73 9.19 -14.00
N ALA A 192 -13.45 9.95 -15.06
CA ALA A 192 -12.57 11.11 -14.98
C ALA A 192 -13.33 12.30 -14.39
N VAL A 193 -12.85 12.86 -13.27
CA VAL A 193 -13.44 14.05 -12.62
C VAL A 193 -12.83 15.30 -13.25
N ILE A 194 -13.67 16.24 -13.63
CA ILE A 194 -13.25 17.58 -14.07
C ILE A 194 -12.84 18.36 -12.80
N GLY A 195 -11.55 18.37 -12.52
CA GLY A 195 -10.95 18.92 -11.30
C GLY A 195 -9.63 18.25 -10.97
N ASN A 196 -9.11 18.49 -9.76
CA ASN A 196 -7.90 17.89 -9.26
C ASN A 196 -8.19 16.66 -8.36
N PHE A 197 -7.13 16.06 -7.80
CA PHE A 197 -7.26 14.90 -6.92
C PHE A 197 -8.05 15.22 -5.62
N ASP A 198 -7.87 16.43 -5.07
CA ASP A 198 -8.58 16.84 -3.85
C ASP A 198 -10.08 17.00 -4.12
N ASP A 199 -10.48 17.46 -5.31
CA ASP A 199 -11.88 17.52 -5.73
C ASP A 199 -12.51 16.12 -5.79
N ALA A 200 -11.80 15.17 -6.40
CA ALA A 200 -12.25 13.77 -6.47
C ALA A 200 -12.37 13.14 -5.07
N GLN A 201 -11.37 13.36 -4.21
CA GLN A 201 -11.36 12.85 -2.83
C GLN A 201 -12.46 13.49 -1.97
N ALA A 202 -12.66 14.79 -2.09
CA ALA A 202 -13.73 15.52 -1.38
C ALA A 202 -15.10 15.04 -1.84
N GLY A 203 -15.27 14.78 -3.14
CA GLY A 203 -16.50 14.22 -3.70
C GLY A 203 -16.82 12.84 -3.11
N VAL A 204 -15.85 11.93 -3.08
CA VAL A 204 -16.02 10.60 -2.47
C VAL A 204 -16.36 10.72 -0.98
N LYS A 205 -15.64 11.56 -0.22
CA LYS A 205 -15.92 11.79 1.22
C LYS A 205 -17.35 12.31 1.44
N ARG A 206 -17.81 13.25 0.61
CA ARG A 206 -19.16 13.78 0.68
C ARG A 206 -20.21 12.67 0.48
N ILE A 207 -20.04 11.82 -0.54
CA ILE A 207 -20.94 10.68 -0.80
C ILE A 207 -20.97 9.72 0.41
N PHE A 208 -19.82 9.43 1.03
CA PHE A 208 -19.76 8.59 2.23
C PHE A 208 -20.49 9.19 3.44
N SER A 209 -20.50 10.51 3.60
CA SER A 209 -21.14 11.21 4.72
C SER A 209 -22.60 11.53 4.49
N ASP A 210 -23.11 11.46 3.24
CA ASP A 210 -24.48 11.79 2.90
C ASP A 210 -25.46 10.69 3.33
N GLU A 211 -26.36 11.01 4.27
CA GLU A 211 -27.34 10.06 4.80
C GLU A 211 -28.43 9.72 3.76
N ALA A 212 -28.82 10.66 2.89
CA ALA A 212 -29.83 10.42 1.88
C ALA A 212 -29.31 9.46 0.81
N VAL A 213 -28.06 9.62 0.39
CA VAL A 213 -27.39 8.69 -0.53
C VAL A 213 -27.29 7.29 0.08
N ARG A 214 -26.83 7.20 1.34
CA ARG A 214 -26.73 5.91 2.04
C ARG A 214 -28.09 5.21 2.16
N ALA A 215 -29.15 5.95 2.50
CA ALA A 215 -30.51 5.40 2.60
C ALA A 215 -31.05 4.95 1.24
N GLU A 216 -30.74 5.66 0.16
CA GLU A 216 -31.13 5.25 -1.19
C GLU A 216 -30.39 4.00 -1.64
N LEU A 217 -29.08 3.92 -1.39
CA LEU A 217 -28.29 2.72 -1.69
C LEU A 217 -28.76 1.51 -0.88
N ASP A 218 -29.09 1.70 0.40
CA ASP A 218 -29.62 0.64 1.26
C ASP A 218 -30.93 0.05 0.71
N LYS A 219 -31.85 0.90 0.23
CA LYS A 219 -33.09 0.46 -0.44
C LYS A 219 -32.84 -0.37 -1.70
N ARG A 220 -31.74 -0.07 -2.42
CA ARG A 220 -31.34 -0.81 -3.63
C ARG A 220 -30.52 -2.07 -3.30
N GLY A 221 -30.26 -2.37 -2.02
CA GLY A 221 -29.47 -3.51 -1.59
C GLY A 221 -27.97 -3.31 -1.69
N TYR A 222 -27.50 -2.07 -1.59
CA TYR A 222 -26.06 -1.74 -1.56
C TYR A 222 -25.69 -1.04 -0.27
N PHE A 223 -24.40 -1.11 0.08
CA PHE A 223 -23.78 -0.25 1.09
C PHE A 223 -22.40 0.19 0.65
N LEU A 224 -21.98 1.38 1.11
CA LEU A 224 -20.68 1.93 0.76
C LEU A 224 -19.56 1.27 1.58
N SER A 225 -18.49 0.93 0.90
CA SER A 225 -17.26 0.44 1.52
C SER A 225 -16.03 1.04 0.84
N SER A 226 -14.86 0.90 1.46
CA SER A 226 -13.63 1.51 0.97
C SER A 226 -12.51 0.48 0.86
N ALA A 227 -11.75 0.57 -0.24
CA ALA A 227 -10.51 -0.18 -0.44
C ALA A 227 -9.26 0.60 -0.02
N ASN A 228 -9.39 1.67 0.77
CA ASN A 228 -8.26 2.49 1.22
C ASN A 228 -7.31 1.71 2.16
N SER A 229 -6.09 2.21 2.30
CA SER A 229 -5.05 1.61 3.14
C SER A 229 -5.39 1.55 4.64
N ILE A 230 -6.46 2.25 5.06
CA ILE A 230 -6.96 2.22 6.44
C ILE A 230 -7.70 0.92 6.82
N ASN A 231 -8.20 0.15 5.84
CA ASN A 231 -8.81 -1.15 6.12
C ASN A 231 -7.76 -2.14 6.62
N TRP A 232 -8.06 -2.87 7.71
CA TRP A 232 -7.17 -3.91 8.24
C TRP A 232 -6.85 -4.99 7.19
N GLY A 233 -7.82 -5.35 6.36
CA GLY A 233 -7.61 -6.27 5.24
C GLY A 233 -6.63 -5.78 4.18
N ARG A 234 -6.18 -4.50 4.25
CA ARG A 234 -5.08 -3.95 3.45
C ARG A 234 -3.73 -4.01 4.17
N ILE A 235 -3.72 -3.93 5.50
CA ILE A 235 -2.48 -3.97 6.29
C ILE A 235 -1.99 -5.40 6.45
N LEU A 236 -2.87 -6.31 6.80
CA LEU A 236 -2.48 -7.68 7.13
C LEU A 236 -1.76 -8.43 6.00
N PRO A 237 -2.19 -8.38 4.73
CA PRO A 237 -1.45 -9.03 3.65
C PRO A 237 -0.04 -8.46 3.45
N GLN A 238 0.21 -7.23 3.90
CA GLN A 238 1.52 -6.61 3.80
C GLN A 238 2.51 -7.12 4.87
N VAL A 239 2.03 -7.60 6.02
CA VAL A 239 2.89 -8.27 7.02
C VAL A 239 3.54 -9.51 6.43
N VAL A 240 2.84 -10.20 5.52
CA VAL A 240 3.28 -11.46 4.91
C VAL A 240 4.59 -11.30 4.15
N TYR A 241 4.73 -10.29 3.30
CA TYR A 241 5.92 -10.18 2.45
C TYR A 241 7.20 -9.83 3.22
N TYR A 242 7.12 -9.19 4.39
CA TYR A 242 8.27 -8.97 5.26
C TYR A 242 8.76 -10.28 5.88
N ILE A 243 7.82 -11.10 6.37
CA ILE A 243 8.14 -12.44 6.90
C ILE A 243 8.65 -13.34 5.77
N SER A 244 8.02 -13.28 4.59
CA SER A 244 8.45 -14.05 3.41
C SER A 244 9.85 -13.66 2.95
N ALA A 245 10.15 -12.36 2.86
CA ALA A 245 11.47 -11.86 2.50
C ALA A 245 12.57 -12.36 3.45
N TYR A 246 12.31 -12.36 4.74
CA TYR A 246 13.25 -12.92 5.72
C TYR A 246 13.47 -14.42 5.51
N CYS A 247 12.40 -15.18 5.29
CA CYS A 247 12.49 -16.61 5.00
C CYS A 247 13.29 -16.89 3.72
N ASP A 248 13.12 -16.06 2.68
CA ASP A 248 13.87 -16.21 1.43
C ASP A 248 15.35 -15.87 1.61
N LEU A 249 15.69 -14.82 2.35
CA LEU A 249 17.09 -14.49 2.68
C LEU A 249 17.77 -15.61 3.46
N VAL A 250 17.07 -16.27 4.37
CA VAL A 250 17.61 -17.43 5.11
C VAL A 250 17.73 -18.65 4.18
N ARG A 251 16.71 -18.94 3.36
CA ARG A 251 16.76 -20.05 2.40
C ARG A 251 17.94 -19.94 1.44
N ASP A 252 18.20 -18.72 0.96
CA ASP A 252 19.22 -18.45 -0.05
C ASP A 252 20.62 -18.24 0.57
N GLY A 253 20.76 -18.43 1.89
CA GLY A 253 22.04 -18.34 2.62
C GLY A 253 22.56 -16.90 2.79
N ALA A 254 21.74 -15.90 2.55
CA ALA A 254 22.07 -14.49 2.75
C ALA A 254 22.07 -14.09 4.23
N LEU A 255 21.25 -14.77 5.03
CA LEU A 255 21.17 -14.65 6.48
C LEU A 255 21.19 -16.04 7.13
N THR A 256 21.71 -16.10 8.35
CA THR A 256 21.47 -17.24 9.25
C THR A 256 20.19 -17.00 10.05
N MET A 257 19.45 -18.06 10.37
CA MET A 257 18.23 -17.92 11.15
C MET A 257 18.48 -17.26 12.52
N GLY A 258 17.92 -16.09 12.72
CA GLY A 258 18.09 -15.25 13.89
C GLY A 258 18.95 -14.00 13.64
N ASP A 259 19.67 -13.94 12.53
CA ASP A 259 20.36 -12.71 12.12
C ASP A 259 19.38 -11.57 11.89
N LYS A 260 19.78 -10.37 12.25
CA LYS A 260 18.94 -9.19 12.08
C LYS A 260 19.01 -8.63 10.66
N VAL A 261 17.95 -7.99 10.22
CA VAL A 261 17.83 -7.32 8.92
C VAL A 261 17.23 -5.94 9.08
N ASN A 262 17.70 -4.96 8.29
CA ASN A 262 17.07 -3.66 8.15
C ASN A 262 16.07 -3.67 6.99
N PHE A 263 14.93 -2.98 7.15
CA PHE A 263 14.03 -2.68 6.02
C PHE A 263 13.96 -1.18 5.80
N CYS A 264 14.23 -0.75 4.57
CA CYS A 264 14.07 0.63 4.13
C CYS A 264 12.84 0.73 3.22
N VAL A 265 11.86 1.54 3.63
CA VAL A 265 10.53 1.56 3.04
C VAL A 265 10.19 2.95 2.51
N PRO A 266 9.92 3.11 1.19
CA PRO A 266 9.40 4.36 0.65
C PRO A 266 7.99 4.58 1.21
N THR A 267 7.81 5.65 1.98
CA THR A 267 6.66 5.76 2.87
C THR A 267 5.77 6.96 2.53
N GLY A 268 4.48 6.69 2.29
CA GLY A 268 3.41 7.67 2.20
C GLY A 268 2.40 7.50 3.35
N ASN A 269 1.31 6.76 3.12
CA ASN A 269 0.24 6.54 4.12
C ASN A 269 0.62 5.61 5.29
N PHE A 270 1.89 5.33 5.47
CA PHE A 270 2.47 4.50 6.56
C PHE A 270 2.00 3.04 6.61
N GLY A 271 1.19 2.58 5.68
CA GLY A 271 0.64 1.22 5.70
C GLY A 271 1.72 0.15 5.54
N ASP A 272 2.62 0.35 4.60
CA ASP A 272 3.70 -0.56 4.25
C ASP A 272 4.70 -0.73 5.41
N ILE A 273 5.31 0.36 5.88
CA ILE A 273 6.26 0.30 6.99
C ILE A 273 5.61 -0.12 8.32
N LEU A 274 4.32 0.18 8.53
CA LEU A 274 3.56 -0.33 9.67
C LEU A 274 3.45 -1.86 9.62
N ALA A 275 3.28 -2.45 8.45
CA ALA A 275 3.25 -3.90 8.31
C ALA A 275 4.62 -4.52 8.68
N ALA A 276 5.73 -3.88 8.31
CA ALA A 276 7.07 -4.25 8.79
C ALA A 276 7.18 -4.13 10.32
N TYR A 277 6.62 -3.07 10.90
CA TYR A 277 6.57 -2.89 12.35
C TYR A 277 5.77 -4.01 13.04
N TYR A 278 4.63 -4.40 12.50
CA TYR A 278 3.89 -5.55 13.02
C TYR A 278 4.69 -6.85 12.91
N ALA A 279 5.38 -7.10 11.80
CA ALA A 279 6.26 -8.25 11.66
C ALA A 279 7.38 -8.26 12.73
N LYS A 280 8.03 -7.10 12.99
CA LYS A 280 9.00 -6.92 14.08
C LYS A 280 8.37 -7.22 15.44
N ARG A 281 7.18 -6.68 15.73
CA ARG A 281 6.44 -6.92 16.98
C ARG A 281 5.99 -8.38 17.15
N MET A 282 5.77 -9.10 16.04
CA MET A 282 5.52 -10.55 16.06
C MET A 282 6.75 -11.36 16.45
N GLY A 283 7.95 -10.82 16.36
CA GLY A 283 9.20 -11.50 16.69
C GLY A 283 10.13 -11.75 15.48
N LEU A 284 9.80 -11.19 14.30
CA LEU A 284 10.73 -11.22 13.16
C LEU A 284 12.02 -10.47 13.52
N PRO A 285 13.24 -11.03 13.25
CA PRO A 285 14.50 -10.39 13.59
C PRO A 285 14.80 -9.14 12.76
N VAL A 286 14.02 -8.07 12.99
CA VAL A 286 14.22 -6.77 12.36
C VAL A 286 15.07 -5.89 13.26
N ASN A 287 16.20 -5.36 12.75
CA ASN A 287 17.02 -4.42 13.47
C ASN A 287 16.38 -3.02 13.46
N ARG A 288 16.33 -2.39 12.29
CA ARG A 288 15.81 -1.04 12.12
C ARG A 288 14.80 -0.96 10.99
N LEU A 289 13.78 -0.13 11.18
CA LEU A 289 12.84 0.28 10.13
C LEU A 289 13.20 1.69 9.67
N ILE A 290 13.60 1.81 8.41
CA ILE A 290 14.07 3.07 7.83
C ILE A 290 12.93 3.64 6.99
N CYS A 291 12.35 4.74 7.48
CA CYS A 291 11.24 5.44 6.85
C CYS A 291 11.79 6.47 5.87
N ALA A 292 11.62 6.23 4.59
CA ALA A 292 12.08 7.10 3.53
C ALA A 292 10.95 8.01 3.04
N SER A 293 11.20 9.31 3.01
CA SER A 293 10.31 10.35 2.46
C SER A 293 10.93 10.99 1.24
N ASN A 294 10.09 11.48 0.33
CA ASN A 294 10.51 12.44 -0.71
C ASN A 294 10.49 13.88 -0.14
N SER A 295 10.41 14.88 -1.00
CA SER A 295 10.34 16.30 -0.59
C SER A 295 9.16 16.61 0.34
N ASN A 296 8.11 15.76 0.37
CA ASN A 296 7.03 15.82 1.35
C ASN A 296 7.44 15.08 2.64
N ASN A 297 8.38 15.62 3.38
CA ASN A 297 9.12 14.97 4.45
C ASN A 297 8.47 15.03 5.85
N VAL A 298 7.14 15.14 5.91
CA VAL A 298 6.40 15.25 7.20
C VAL A 298 6.71 14.09 8.16
N LEU A 299 6.86 12.87 7.64
CA LEU A 299 7.19 11.69 8.45
C LEU A 299 8.64 11.71 8.95
N THR A 300 9.58 12.17 8.13
CA THR A 300 10.98 12.35 8.53
C THR A 300 11.09 13.30 9.72
N ASP A 301 10.45 14.47 9.63
CA ASP A 301 10.45 15.46 10.71
C ASP A 301 9.74 14.92 11.95
N PHE A 302 8.60 14.26 11.79
CA PHE A 302 7.89 13.63 12.90
C PHE A 302 8.76 12.61 13.63
N LEU A 303 9.40 11.69 12.91
CA LEU A 303 10.26 10.67 13.52
C LEU A 303 11.47 11.30 14.25
N ARG A 304 12.01 12.38 13.72
CA ARG A 304 13.14 13.10 14.35
C ARG A 304 12.77 13.91 15.58
N THR A 305 11.58 14.53 15.56
CA THR A 305 11.20 15.54 16.58
C THR A 305 10.07 15.13 17.52
N GLY A 306 9.28 14.11 17.14
CA GLY A 306 8.03 13.78 17.82
C GLY A 306 6.89 14.76 17.52
N ILE A 307 7.09 15.73 16.62
CA ILE A 307 6.09 16.71 16.23
C ILE A 307 5.58 16.40 14.84
N TYR A 308 4.29 16.08 14.71
CA TYR A 308 3.62 15.98 13.42
C TYR A 308 3.01 17.31 13.05
N ASP A 309 3.40 17.87 11.89
CA ASP A 309 2.90 19.16 11.43
C ASP A 309 2.61 19.12 9.92
N ARG A 310 1.31 19.17 9.56
CA ARG A 310 0.84 19.20 8.17
C ARG A 310 0.79 20.61 7.56
N ASN A 311 1.02 21.66 8.37
CA ASN A 311 0.96 23.06 7.92
C ASN A 311 2.24 23.43 7.18
N ARG A 312 2.43 22.85 6.02
CA ARG A 312 3.61 23.01 5.16
C ARG A 312 3.23 22.98 3.68
N PRO A 313 4.08 23.46 2.77
CA PRO A 313 3.84 23.32 1.32
C PRO A 313 3.70 21.85 0.90
N PHE A 314 2.83 21.60 -0.07
CA PHE A 314 2.72 20.33 -0.75
C PHE A 314 3.56 20.38 -2.03
N HIS A 315 4.35 19.35 -2.26
CA HIS A 315 5.21 19.22 -3.44
C HIS A 315 4.71 18.07 -4.32
N THR A 316 4.50 18.34 -5.60
CA THR A 316 4.27 17.28 -6.60
C THR A 316 5.62 16.77 -7.07
N THR A 317 5.87 15.47 -6.95
CA THR A 317 7.17 14.84 -7.21
C THR A 317 7.08 13.72 -8.24
N ILE A 318 8.25 13.21 -8.67
CA ILE A 318 8.33 12.03 -9.55
C ILE A 318 8.03 10.71 -8.82
N SER A 319 7.86 10.74 -7.48
CA SER A 319 7.44 9.62 -6.64
C SER A 319 6.05 9.84 -6.01
N PRO A 320 4.97 9.97 -6.82
CA PRO A 320 3.68 10.52 -6.40
C PRO A 320 2.94 9.71 -5.33
N SER A 321 3.25 8.43 -5.15
CA SER A 321 2.62 7.62 -4.07
C SER A 321 3.08 8.03 -2.68
N MET A 322 4.15 8.84 -2.57
CA MET A 322 4.70 9.38 -1.34
C MET A 322 4.31 10.85 -1.12
N ASP A 323 3.61 11.48 -2.06
CA ASP A 323 3.15 12.87 -1.97
C ASP A 323 1.97 12.96 -0.99
N ILE A 324 2.28 13.15 0.29
CA ILE A 324 1.29 13.23 1.36
C ILE A 324 1.66 14.30 2.38
N LEU A 325 0.64 14.89 3.00
CA LEU A 325 0.77 15.71 4.21
C LEU A 325 0.11 15.06 5.43
N ILE A 326 -0.77 14.08 5.22
CA ILE A 326 -1.42 13.29 6.27
C ILE A 326 -1.17 11.81 6.02
N SER A 327 -0.47 11.17 6.95
CA SER A 327 -0.12 9.76 6.90
C SER A 327 -1.10 8.95 7.77
N SER A 328 -2.10 8.36 7.13
CA SER A 328 -3.30 7.83 7.81
C SER A 328 -3.03 6.67 8.77
N ASN A 329 -2.11 5.76 8.44
CA ASN A 329 -1.85 4.57 9.29
C ASN A 329 -0.88 4.84 10.45
N LEU A 330 -0.29 6.04 10.53
CA LEU A 330 0.53 6.44 11.67
C LEU A 330 -0.27 6.36 12.99
N GLU A 331 -1.57 6.59 12.92
CA GLU A 331 -2.49 6.46 14.07
C GLU A 331 -2.40 5.07 14.72
N ARG A 332 -2.30 3.98 13.93
CA ARG A 332 -2.14 2.62 14.49
C ARG A 332 -0.80 2.43 15.21
N LEU A 333 0.27 3.02 14.68
CA LEU A 333 1.57 2.98 15.35
C LEU A 333 1.50 3.72 16.68
N LEU A 334 0.95 4.93 16.70
CA LEU A 334 0.81 5.73 17.92
C LEU A 334 -0.04 5.01 18.97
N PHE A 335 -1.12 4.36 18.55
CA PHE A 335 -1.96 3.57 19.44
C PHE A 335 -1.18 2.44 20.13
N ASP A 336 -0.39 1.66 19.38
CA ASP A 336 0.45 0.61 19.95
C ASP A 336 1.54 1.18 20.88
N LEU A 337 2.23 2.24 20.46
CA LEU A 337 3.31 2.86 21.23
C LEU A 337 2.81 3.55 22.52
N SER A 338 1.59 4.07 22.54
CA SER A 338 0.95 4.67 23.73
C SER A 338 0.53 3.62 24.78
N GLY A 339 0.68 2.33 24.48
CA GLY A 339 0.14 1.25 25.29
C GLY A 339 -1.37 1.10 25.13
N GLU A 340 -1.86 1.35 23.90
CA GLU A 340 -3.27 1.25 23.52
C GLU A 340 -4.17 2.26 24.25
N ASN A 341 -3.68 3.49 24.41
CA ASN A 341 -4.41 4.59 25.04
C ASN A 341 -5.28 5.35 24.02
N ASP A 342 -6.53 4.94 23.89
CA ASP A 342 -7.49 5.52 22.94
C ASP A 342 -7.81 7.00 23.21
N ALA A 343 -7.77 7.43 24.47
CA ALA A 343 -7.97 8.83 24.83
C ALA A 343 -6.83 9.72 24.32
N GLU A 344 -5.58 9.27 24.44
CA GLU A 344 -4.40 9.96 23.93
C GLU A 344 -4.43 10.06 22.40
N ILE A 345 -4.88 8.99 21.72
CA ILE A 345 -5.01 8.99 20.26
C ILE A 345 -6.09 9.96 19.80
N ARG A 346 -7.26 9.98 20.46
CA ARG A 346 -8.30 11.00 20.16
C ARG A 346 -7.73 12.41 20.26
N MET A 347 -7.00 12.72 21.33
CA MET A 347 -6.37 14.05 21.52
C MET A 347 -5.43 14.42 20.37
N TYR A 348 -4.58 13.46 19.91
CA TYR A 348 -3.69 13.73 18.77
C TYR A 348 -4.46 13.94 17.47
N MET A 349 -5.49 13.14 17.19
CA MET A 349 -6.27 13.25 15.96
C MET A 349 -7.16 14.50 15.94
N ASP A 350 -7.70 14.92 17.07
CA ASP A 350 -8.44 16.17 17.21
C ASP A 350 -7.52 17.39 17.01
N ALA A 351 -6.32 17.35 17.57
CA ALA A 351 -5.30 18.40 17.36
C ALA A 351 -4.85 18.46 15.89
N LEU A 352 -4.67 17.30 15.23
CA LEU A 352 -4.37 17.25 13.80
C LEU A 352 -5.53 17.81 12.96
N GLY A 353 -6.77 17.54 13.36
CA GLY A 353 -7.97 18.04 12.69
C GLY A 353 -8.12 19.55 12.80
N SER A 354 -7.94 20.10 13.98
CA SER A 354 -8.19 21.52 14.30
C SER A 354 -6.99 22.44 14.05
N ALA A 355 -5.80 22.06 14.58
CA ALA A 355 -4.58 22.86 14.49
C ALA A 355 -3.61 22.44 13.40
N GLY A 356 -3.84 21.27 12.76
CA GLY A 356 -2.94 20.70 11.75
C GLY A 356 -1.66 20.11 12.32
N ARG A 357 -1.49 20.04 13.66
CA ARG A 357 -0.28 19.54 14.31
C ARG A 357 -0.56 18.93 15.67
N TYR A 358 0.31 18.00 16.08
CA TYR A 358 0.38 17.49 17.45
C TYR A 358 1.83 17.14 17.81
N GLN A 359 2.09 16.96 19.10
CA GLN A 359 3.36 16.48 19.63
C GLN A 359 3.08 15.24 20.49
N VAL A 360 3.85 14.17 20.27
CA VAL A 360 3.75 12.95 21.07
C VAL A 360 4.50 13.10 22.40
N SER A 361 4.15 12.25 23.37
CA SER A 361 4.85 12.20 24.66
C SER A 361 6.30 11.70 24.48
N ASP A 362 7.18 12.05 25.44
CA ASP A 362 8.58 11.60 25.43
C ASP A 362 8.69 10.07 25.45
N ASN A 363 7.77 9.37 26.09
CA ASN A 363 7.71 7.90 26.10
C ASN A 363 7.46 7.33 24.70
N ILE A 364 6.52 7.91 23.94
CA ILE A 364 6.26 7.52 22.54
C ILE A 364 7.48 7.87 21.69
N LYS A 365 8.08 9.06 21.89
CA LYS A 365 9.27 9.47 21.14
C LYS A 365 10.44 8.50 21.34
N ALA A 366 10.71 8.10 22.57
CA ALA A 366 11.78 7.11 22.85
C ALA A 366 11.55 5.78 22.13
N LYS A 367 10.29 5.29 22.08
CA LYS A 367 9.97 4.05 21.35
C LYS A 367 10.05 4.22 19.84
N LEU A 368 9.74 5.41 19.31
CA LEU A 368 9.96 5.73 17.89
C LEU A 368 11.45 5.66 17.55
N ASP A 369 12.31 6.25 18.40
CA ASP A 369 13.76 6.25 18.21
C ASP A 369 14.39 4.85 18.28
N ASP A 370 13.82 3.96 19.07
CA ASP A 370 14.25 2.56 19.14
C ASP A 370 13.90 1.76 17.87
N ALA A 371 12.73 1.98 17.30
CA ALA A 371 12.22 1.16 16.20
C ALA A 371 12.56 1.74 14.82
N PHE A 372 12.53 3.07 14.67
CA PHE A 372 12.57 3.75 13.38
C PHE A 372 13.77 4.69 13.22
N TRP A 373 14.13 4.93 11.97
CA TRP A 373 14.97 6.03 11.54
C TRP A 373 14.29 6.73 10.35
N GLY A 374 14.29 8.06 10.31
CA GLY A 374 13.65 8.85 9.26
C GLY A 374 14.64 9.65 8.43
N GLY A 375 14.55 9.55 7.11
CA GLY A 375 15.31 10.34 6.16
C GLY A 375 14.49 10.79 4.97
N CYS A 376 14.99 11.76 4.23
CA CYS A 376 14.34 12.26 3.01
C CYS A 376 15.34 12.46 1.88
N CYS A 377 14.81 12.43 0.65
CA CYS A 377 15.55 12.51 -0.59
C CYS A 377 14.91 13.56 -1.50
N SER A 378 15.71 14.40 -2.11
CA SER A 378 15.27 15.38 -3.09
C SER A 378 15.05 14.74 -4.48
N GLU A 379 14.40 15.46 -5.39
CA GLU A 379 14.21 14.99 -6.78
C GLU A 379 15.56 14.73 -7.49
N GLU A 380 16.53 15.65 -7.31
CA GLU A 380 17.86 15.51 -7.89
C GLU A 380 18.62 14.27 -7.37
N GLU A 381 18.55 14.03 -6.07
CA GLU A 381 19.13 12.82 -5.44
C GLU A 381 18.42 11.55 -5.91
N THR A 382 17.10 11.60 -6.09
CA THR A 382 16.30 10.49 -6.62
C THR A 382 16.75 10.11 -8.02
N GLU A 383 16.88 11.08 -8.95
CA GLU A 383 17.38 10.84 -10.31
C GLU A 383 18.81 10.32 -10.32
N LYS A 384 19.71 10.90 -9.51
CA LYS A 384 21.09 10.41 -9.36
C LYS A 384 21.14 8.96 -8.87
N THR A 385 20.25 8.59 -7.96
CA THR A 385 20.20 7.24 -7.40
C THR A 385 19.67 6.22 -8.44
N ILE A 386 18.64 6.56 -9.24
CA ILE A 386 18.21 5.72 -10.38
C ILE A 386 19.39 5.48 -11.32
N ARG A 387 20.10 6.54 -11.70
CA ARG A 387 21.29 6.46 -12.59
C ARG A 387 22.37 5.57 -12.00
N ARG A 388 22.71 5.75 -10.72
CA ARG A 388 23.73 4.97 -10.00
C ARG A 388 23.38 3.49 -9.98
N TYR A 389 22.14 3.13 -9.61
CA TYR A 389 21.72 1.73 -9.60
C TYR A 389 21.78 1.08 -10.98
N TRP A 390 21.41 1.82 -12.00
CA TRP A 390 21.51 1.36 -13.38
C TRP A 390 22.97 1.16 -13.83
N GLN A 391 23.85 2.13 -13.59
CA GLN A 391 25.22 2.09 -14.05
C GLN A 391 26.10 1.11 -13.27
N ASP A 392 25.97 1.09 -11.94
CA ASP A 392 26.87 0.33 -11.05
C ASP A 392 26.40 -1.12 -10.85
N HIS A 393 25.09 -1.37 -10.89
CA HIS A 393 24.51 -2.68 -10.59
C HIS A 393 23.74 -3.30 -11.75
N ASN A 394 23.58 -2.59 -12.88
CA ASN A 394 22.69 -3.00 -13.99
C ASN A 394 21.27 -3.34 -13.49
N TYR A 395 20.79 -2.58 -12.48
CA TYR A 395 19.52 -2.80 -11.82
C TYR A 395 18.65 -1.55 -11.93
N LEU A 396 17.56 -1.67 -12.69
CA LEU A 396 16.66 -0.56 -12.97
C LEU A 396 15.61 -0.45 -11.86
N ILE A 397 15.51 0.74 -11.24
CA ILE A 397 14.58 1.01 -10.14
C ILE A 397 13.63 2.17 -10.49
N ASP A 398 12.45 2.16 -9.88
CA ASP A 398 11.49 3.27 -9.97
C ASP A 398 11.84 4.41 -9.01
N PRO A 399 11.26 5.61 -9.16
CA PRO A 399 11.56 6.75 -8.31
C PRO A 399 11.30 6.51 -6.80
N HIS A 400 10.25 5.75 -6.44
CA HIS A 400 9.98 5.46 -5.02
C HIS A 400 11.06 4.57 -4.41
N THR A 401 11.47 3.54 -5.14
CA THR A 401 12.59 2.66 -4.75
C THR A 401 13.88 3.45 -4.62
N ALA A 402 14.12 4.40 -5.53
CA ALA A 402 15.30 5.26 -5.49
C ALA A 402 15.34 6.16 -4.25
N VAL A 403 14.22 6.74 -3.86
CA VAL A 403 14.12 7.49 -2.59
C VAL A 403 14.51 6.61 -1.41
N ALA A 404 14.01 5.38 -1.33
CA ALA A 404 14.35 4.48 -0.24
C ALA A 404 15.83 4.05 -0.29
N ALA A 405 16.37 3.80 -1.47
CA ALA A 405 17.77 3.43 -1.65
C ALA A 405 18.74 4.55 -1.21
N GLU A 406 18.43 5.80 -1.55
CA GLU A 406 19.21 6.96 -1.11
C GLU A 406 19.14 7.17 0.40
N VAL A 407 17.93 7.08 0.97
CA VAL A 407 17.73 7.23 2.42
C VAL A 407 18.44 6.11 3.20
N LEU A 408 18.51 4.89 2.66
CA LEU A 408 19.31 3.81 3.24
C LEU A 408 20.79 4.15 3.22
N ALA A 409 21.30 4.73 2.15
CA ALA A 409 22.72 5.18 2.08
C ALA A 409 23.00 6.26 3.13
N GLN A 410 22.11 7.25 3.29
CA GLN A 410 22.19 8.27 4.34
C GLN A 410 22.19 7.65 5.74
N TYR A 411 21.33 6.66 5.99
CA TYR A 411 21.27 5.93 7.26
C TYR A 411 22.60 5.23 7.57
N ARG A 412 23.16 4.49 6.61
CA ARG A 412 24.44 3.78 6.78
C ARG A 412 25.57 4.73 7.11
N VAL A 413 25.66 5.88 6.41
CA VAL A 413 26.65 6.91 6.68
C VAL A 413 26.46 7.52 8.08
N ALA A 414 25.25 7.80 8.49
CA ALA A 414 24.94 8.45 9.76
C ALA A 414 25.11 7.53 10.97
N SER A 415 24.85 6.23 10.83
CA SER A 415 24.84 5.27 11.94
C SER A 415 26.05 4.35 11.99
N GLY A 416 26.74 4.14 10.87
CA GLY A 416 27.77 3.10 10.74
C GLY A 416 27.20 1.67 10.78
N ASP A 417 25.89 1.49 10.62
CA ASP A 417 25.23 0.19 10.68
C ASP A 417 25.40 -0.59 9.37
N GLU A 418 26.09 -1.70 9.41
CA GLU A 418 26.35 -2.60 8.27
C GLU A 418 25.38 -3.82 8.24
N THR A 419 24.37 -3.85 9.11
CA THR A 419 23.36 -4.91 9.10
C THR A 419 22.78 -5.06 7.68
N PRO A 420 22.65 -6.30 7.14
CA PRO A 420 22.03 -6.53 5.85
C PRO A 420 20.68 -5.80 5.74
N ALA A 421 20.48 -5.16 4.60
CA ALA A 421 19.32 -4.30 4.41
C ALA A 421 18.53 -4.68 3.16
N VAL A 422 17.21 -4.58 3.26
CA VAL A 422 16.26 -4.77 2.18
C VAL A 422 15.60 -3.44 1.87
N VAL A 423 15.77 -2.94 0.66
CA VAL A 423 15.01 -1.83 0.10
C VAL A 423 13.69 -2.39 -0.43
N VAL A 424 12.57 -1.83 -0.03
CA VAL A 424 11.27 -2.24 -0.52
C VAL A 424 10.97 -1.55 -1.85
N SER A 425 10.96 -2.34 -2.93
CA SER A 425 10.70 -1.88 -4.29
C SER A 425 9.20 -1.94 -4.57
N THR A 426 8.55 -0.78 -4.55
CA THR A 426 7.09 -0.67 -4.49
C THR A 426 6.40 -0.53 -5.85
N ALA A 427 7.13 -0.27 -6.91
CA ALA A 427 6.59 -0.16 -8.27
C ALA A 427 7.61 -0.60 -9.33
N SER A 428 7.09 -1.07 -10.46
CA SER A 428 7.93 -1.29 -11.65
C SER A 428 8.42 0.04 -12.22
N PRO A 429 9.70 0.14 -12.65
CA PRO A 429 10.22 1.32 -13.34
C PRO A 429 9.42 1.68 -14.59
N TYR A 430 8.77 0.71 -15.20
CA TYR A 430 7.91 0.90 -16.38
C TYR A 430 6.62 1.69 -16.11
N LYS A 431 6.26 1.94 -14.86
CA LYS A 431 5.15 2.85 -14.53
C LYS A 431 5.55 4.33 -14.59
N PHE A 432 6.85 4.59 -14.56
CA PHE A 432 7.45 5.92 -14.49
C PHE A 432 8.51 6.12 -15.58
N CYS A 433 8.25 5.56 -16.79
CA CYS A 433 9.22 5.52 -17.89
C CYS A 433 9.87 6.88 -18.19
N GLY A 434 9.08 7.97 -18.20
CA GLY A 434 9.62 9.31 -18.49
C GLY A 434 10.69 9.73 -17.49
N SER A 435 10.39 9.63 -16.19
CA SER A 435 11.32 9.96 -15.11
C SER A 435 12.55 9.04 -15.12
N VAL A 436 12.34 7.74 -15.35
CA VAL A 436 13.42 6.75 -15.39
C VAL A 436 14.35 6.99 -16.59
N LEU A 437 13.80 7.22 -17.79
CA LEU A 437 14.59 7.57 -18.98
C LEU A 437 15.42 8.83 -18.74
N THR A 438 14.81 9.90 -18.24
CA THR A 438 15.52 11.14 -17.89
C THR A 438 16.65 10.86 -16.91
N ALA A 439 16.38 10.11 -15.85
CA ALA A 439 17.38 9.79 -14.84
C ALA A 439 18.58 9.02 -15.38
N ILE A 440 18.38 8.07 -16.30
CA ILE A 440 19.49 7.32 -16.92
C ILE A 440 20.20 8.07 -18.05
N GLY A 441 19.77 9.30 -18.36
CA GLY A 441 20.43 10.19 -19.33
C GLY A 441 19.81 10.20 -20.73
N GLU A 442 18.60 9.64 -20.86
CA GLU A 442 17.88 9.59 -22.13
C GLU A 442 16.81 10.69 -22.21
N THR A 443 16.50 11.14 -23.41
CA THR A 443 15.38 12.06 -23.63
C THR A 443 14.12 11.26 -23.92
N PRO A 444 13.06 11.35 -23.09
CA PRO A 444 11.78 10.69 -23.38
C PRO A 444 11.18 11.19 -24.69
N CYS A 445 10.86 10.28 -25.61
CA CYS A 445 10.27 10.57 -26.92
C CYS A 445 8.90 9.89 -27.06
N GLY A 446 7.84 10.65 -27.30
CA GLY A 446 6.48 10.15 -27.36
C GLY A 446 5.74 10.27 -26.04
N ASP A 447 4.57 9.66 -25.96
CA ASP A 447 3.73 9.67 -24.77
C ASP A 447 3.42 8.24 -24.27
N GLY A 448 3.24 8.13 -22.95
CA GLY A 448 2.67 6.96 -22.29
C GLY A 448 3.23 5.61 -22.73
N LEU A 449 2.53 4.93 -23.62
CA LEU A 449 2.83 3.53 -24.00
C LEU A 449 4.05 3.41 -24.93
N GLU A 450 4.44 4.45 -25.66
CA GLU A 450 5.62 4.46 -26.51
C GLU A 450 6.90 4.47 -25.66
N LEU A 451 6.84 5.13 -24.50
CA LEU A 451 7.96 5.15 -23.55
C LEU A 451 8.29 3.77 -22.97
N LEU A 452 7.34 2.83 -22.96
CA LEU A 452 7.61 1.43 -22.58
C LEU A 452 8.63 0.79 -23.54
N ASP A 453 8.44 1.00 -24.86
CA ASP A 453 9.35 0.46 -25.88
C ASP A 453 10.70 1.14 -25.81
N GLN A 454 10.72 2.47 -25.62
CA GLN A 454 11.95 3.24 -25.51
C GLN A 454 12.78 2.76 -24.31
N LEU A 455 12.14 2.62 -23.13
CA LEU A 455 12.83 2.15 -21.92
C LEU A 455 13.36 0.73 -22.10
N HIS A 456 12.60 -0.15 -22.76
CA HIS A 456 13.04 -1.51 -23.07
C HIS A 456 14.24 -1.49 -24.05
N ALA A 457 14.18 -0.70 -25.10
CA ALA A 457 15.24 -0.62 -26.11
C ALA A 457 16.58 -0.14 -25.51
N VAL A 458 16.53 0.80 -24.54
CA VAL A 458 17.72 1.34 -23.87
C VAL A 458 18.24 0.41 -22.78
N SER A 459 17.34 -0.14 -21.96
CA SER A 459 17.74 -0.92 -20.77
C SER A 459 17.88 -2.42 -21.03
N GLY A 460 17.21 -2.97 -22.03
CA GLY A 460 17.09 -4.41 -22.23
C GLY A 460 16.24 -5.11 -21.15
N VAL A 461 15.73 -4.41 -20.13
CA VAL A 461 14.88 -4.97 -19.10
C VAL A 461 13.51 -5.30 -19.71
N PRO A 462 12.97 -6.52 -19.51
CA PRO A 462 11.67 -6.87 -20.09
C PRO A 462 10.54 -5.98 -19.58
N VAL A 463 9.64 -5.58 -20.48
CA VAL A 463 8.40 -4.88 -20.11
C VAL A 463 7.49 -5.86 -19.37
N PRO A 464 6.96 -5.55 -18.19
CA PRO A 464 5.97 -6.38 -17.52
C PRO A 464 4.81 -6.72 -18.46
N CYS A 465 4.43 -8.00 -18.57
CA CYS A 465 3.49 -8.48 -19.59
C CYS A 465 2.15 -7.73 -19.53
N ARG A 466 1.66 -7.42 -18.33
CA ARG A 466 0.40 -6.68 -18.13
C ARG A 466 0.47 -5.23 -18.63
N LEU A 467 1.64 -4.59 -18.59
CA LEU A 467 1.83 -3.27 -19.17
C LEU A 467 1.96 -3.33 -20.69
N ALA A 468 2.65 -4.35 -21.22
CA ALA A 468 2.74 -4.57 -22.65
C ALA A 468 1.38 -4.82 -23.32
N GLU A 469 0.48 -5.56 -22.64
CA GLU A 469 -0.88 -5.85 -23.11
C GLU A 469 -1.74 -4.58 -23.29
N LEU A 470 -1.46 -3.49 -22.56
CA LEU A 470 -2.25 -2.26 -22.63
C LEU A 470 -2.34 -1.66 -24.03
N LYS A 471 -1.33 -1.90 -24.87
CA LYS A 471 -1.32 -1.44 -26.28
C LYS A 471 -2.44 -2.06 -27.10
N ARG A 472 -2.87 -3.29 -26.75
CA ARG A 472 -3.87 -4.06 -27.48
C ARG A 472 -5.27 -3.97 -26.89
N LYS A 473 -5.37 -3.52 -25.61
CA LYS A 473 -6.67 -3.42 -24.91
C LYS A 473 -7.47 -2.25 -25.43
N SER A 474 -8.75 -2.46 -25.72
CA SER A 474 -9.70 -1.41 -26.10
C SER A 474 -10.10 -0.56 -24.89
N ARG A 475 -10.30 0.73 -25.11
CA ARG A 475 -10.84 1.64 -24.08
C ARG A 475 -12.30 1.27 -23.82
N ARG A 476 -12.65 0.97 -22.57
CA ARG A 476 -14.01 0.63 -22.11
C ARG A 476 -14.72 1.82 -21.48
N PHE A 477 -13.96 2.70 -20.83
CA PHE A 477 -14.48 3.82 -20.07
C PHE A 477 -13.95 5.14 -20.64
N ASP A 478 -14.87 6.05 -20.97
CA ASP A 478 -14.60 7.37 -21.56
C ASP A 478 -15.38 8.49 -20.88
N LYS A 479 -16.14 8.17 -19.82
CA LYS A 479 -17.05 9.11 -19.17
C LYS A 479 -16.29 10.05 -18.25
N THR A 480 -16.57 11.34 -18.42
CA THR A 480 -16.17 12.39 -17.48
C THR A 480 -17.36 12.75 -16.57
N VAL A 481 -17.06 13.33 -15.43
CA VAL A 481 -18.06 13.79 -14.47
C VAL A 481 -17.62 15.09 -13.81
N GLU A 482 -18.55 16.03 -13.68
CA GLU A 482 -18.36 17.21 -12.85
C GLU A 482 -18.35 16.82 -11.36
N LYS A 483 -17.55 17.51 -10.55
CA LYS A 483 -17.43 17.21 -9.12
C LYS A 483 -18.76 17.24 -8.35
N GLN A 484 -19.72 18.02 -8.82
CA GLN A 484 -21.07 18.11 -8.24
C GLN A 484 -21.96 16.93 -8.66
N ALA A 485 -21.66 16.26 -9.77
CA ALA A 485 -22.44 15.18 -10.33
C ALA A 485 -21.93 13.77 -9.94
N MET A 486 -20.90 13.68 -9.11
CA MET A 486 -20.31 12.40 -8.70
C MET A 486 -21.32 11.50 -7.97
N GLU A 487 -22.19 12.06 -7.13
CA GLU A 487 -23.27 11.34 -6.45
C GLU A 487 -24.22 10.67 -7.43
N GLN A 488 -24.73 11.43 -8.41
CA GLN A 488 -25.61 10.89 -9.43
C GLN A 488 -24.92 9.78 -10.24
N ALA A 489 -23.62 9.91 -10.48
CA ALA A 489 -22.83 8.89 -11.17
C ALA A 489 -22.77 7.56 -10.41
N VAL A 490 -22.74 7.59 -9.07
CA VAL A 490 -22.85 6.38 -8.23
C VAL A 490 -24.24 5.76 -8.36
N LEU A 491 -25.29 6.57 -8.24
CA LEU A 491 -26.67 6.09 -8.34
C LEU A 491 -27.00 5.51 -9.73
N ASP A 492 -26.37 6.03 -10.79
CA ASP A 492 -26.51 5.52 -12.15
C ASP A 492 -25.78 4.21 -12.39
N PHE A 493 -24.65 4.00 -11.70
CA PHE A 493 -23.90 2.75 -11.77
C PHE A 493 -24.61 1.61 -11.03
N LEU A 494 -25.28 1.92 -9.92
CA LEU A 494 -25.94 0.97 -9.02
C LEU A 494 -27.46 0.89 -9.33
N LYS A 495 -27.80 0.52 -10.55
CA LYS A 495 -29.21 0.39 -10.99
C LYS A 495 -29.86 -0.89 -10.51
#